data_65435b40ce0b7490dc5740064832363b
#
_entry.id   65435b40ce0b7490dc5740064832363b
#
_cell.length_a   1.000
_cell.length_b   1.000
_cell.length_c   1.000
_cell.angle_alpha   90.00
_cell.angle_beta   90.00
_cell.angle_gamma   90.00
#
_symmetry.space_group_name_H-M   'P 1'
#
loop_
_entity.id
_entity.type
_entity.pdbx_description
1 polymer ?
#
loop_
_entity_poly.entity_id
_entity_poly.type
_entity_poly.pdbx_seq_one_letter_code
_entity_poly.pdbx_strand_id
1 'polypeptide(L)'
;MQGESTIARRDFLTTALTAASSALTIGLSHTDAHGQEPTHQSYTTTKSPLSFDNLYDTSVLATTLKGEAADRLALRRLVDAWAHCADRRLAEAQSNLFVPNGTIFNYEGDPNTHQPHSTIKGRAAIRSALAVLNTFTVTLHMNGQSDAIIAGDHAIGETYCVVHQFSEQNGQRKCQTLGIRYYDTFLRQESRWYFAERKLVIDWSDSRISVP
;
A
#
# COMPACT_ATOMS: atom_id res chain seq x y z
N MET A 1 -9.16 15.65 33.30
CA MET A 1 -8.75 16.08 31.96
C MET A 1 -8.55 14.84 31.09
N GLN A 2 -9.62 14.26 30.57
CA GLN A 2 -9.62 13.09 29.68
C GLN A 2 -10.74 13.27 28.66
N GLY A 3 -10.55 14.13 27.67
CA GLY A 3 -11.65 14.44 26.73
C GLY A 3 -11.24 14.80 25.30
N GLU A 4 -9.96 15.07 25.02
CA GLU A 4 -9.58 15.63 23.70
C GLU A 4 -8.96 14.63 22.70
N SER A 5 -8.62 13.43 23.12
CA SER A 5 -7.96 12.45 22.25
C SER A 5 -8.89 11.68 21.32
N THR A 6 -10.19 11.63 21.62
CA THR A 6 -11.15 10.75 20.92
C THR A 6 -11.71 11.37 19.62
N ILE A 7 -11.75 12.70 19.53
CA ILE A 7 -12.36 13.42 18.38
C ILE A 7 -11.46 13.38 17.15
N ALA A 8 -10.15 13.55 17.32
CA ALA A 8 -9.20 13.56 16.19
C ALA A 8 -9.08 12.21 15.47
N ARG A 9 -9.42 11.10 16.13
CA ARG A 9 -9.34 9.75 15.52
C ARG A 9 -10.54 9.43 14.64
N ARG A 10 -11.72 9.93 14.97
CA ARG A 10 -12.94 9.69 14.19
C ARG A 10 -12.95 10.39 12.84
N ASP A 11 -12.37 11.59 12.76
CA ASP A 11 -12.43 12.41 11.54
C ASP A 11 -11.57 11.88 10.39
N PHE A 12 -10.51 11.12 10.69
CA PHE A 12 -9.62 10.59 9.65
C PHE A 12 -10.29 9.56 8.74
N LEU A 13 -11.15 8.72 9.29
CA LEU A 13 -11.79 7.62 8.54
C LEU A 13 -13.11 8.03 7.88
N THR A 14 -13.77 9.06 8.42
CA THR A 14 -15.04 9.58 7.88
C THR A 14 -14.79 10.52 6.68
N THR A 15 -13.71 11.30 6.69
CA THR A 15 -13.38 12.27 5.62
C THR A 15 -12.91 11.58 4.32
N ALA A 16 -12.41 10.36 4.41
CA ALA A 16 -11.94 9.59 3.26
C ALA A 16 -13.06 9.10 2.32
N LEU A 17 -14.32 9.13 2.76
CA LEU A 17 -15.45 8.59 1.98
C LEU A 17 -16.26 9.66 1.22
N THR A 18 -16.03 10.97 1.42
CA THR A 18 -16.88 12.04 0.86
C THR A 18 -16.24 12.93 -0.20
N ALA A 19 -14.98 12.73 -0.56
CA ALA A 19 -14.27 13.56 -1.55
C ALA A 19 -14.17 12.90 -2.94
N ALA A 20 -15.27 12.49 -3.53
CA ALA A 20 -15.32 12.09 -4.93
C ALA A 20 -16.31 12.99 -5.69
N SER A 21 -15.85 14.16 -6.13
CA SER A 21 -16.41 14.88 -7.28
C SER A 21 -15.74 16.25 -7.44
N SER A 22 -14.83 16.38 -8.39
CA SER A 22 -14.67 17.55 -9.28
C SER A 22 -13.42 17.34 -10.14
N ALA A 23 -13.62 16.93 -11.38
CA ALA A 23 -12.62 16.94 -12.43
C ALA A 23 -12.41 18.38 -12.92
N LEU A 24 -11.17 18.85 -12.99
CA LEU A 24 -10.82 20.05 -13.72
C LEU A 24 -9.81 19.69 -14.82
N THR A 25 -10.25 19.85 -16.06
CA THR A 25 -9.48 19.66 -17.29
C THR A 25 -8.64 20.89 -17.55
N ILE A 26 -7.32 20.73 -17.67
CA ILE A 26 -6.46 21.77 -18.24
C ILE A 26 -5.74 21.19 -19.45
N GLY A 27 -6.08 21.69 -20.62
CA GLY A 27 -5.41 21.40 -21.87
C GLY A 27 -4.13 22.24 -22.03
N LEU A 28 -3.07 21.59 -22.49
CA LEU A 28 -1.85 22.25 -22.98
C LEU A 28 -1.58 21.80 -24.40
N SER A 29 -1.69 22.75 -25.31
CA SER A 29 -1.32 22.62 -26.72
C SER A 29 0.20 22.77 -26.88
N HIS A 30 0.84 21.84 -27.60
CA HIS A 30 2.21 21.98 -28.06
C HIS A 30 2.25 21.94 -29.59
N THR A 31 2.97 22.89 -30.15
CA THR A 31 3.20 23.14 -31.56
C THR A 31 4.27 22.20 -32.13
N ASP A 32 4.04 21.78 -33.38
CA ASP A 32 4.86 20.87 -34.16
C ASP A 32 6.23 21.46 -34.57
N ALA A 33 7.26 20.60 -34.50
CA ALA A 33 8.51 20.79 -35.23
C ALA A 33 8.82 19.49 -36.01
N HIS A 34 8.88 19.60 -37.34
CA HIS A 34 9.24 18.54 -38.29
C HIS A 34 10.66 18.02 -38.10
N GLY A 35 10.85 16.71 -38.02
CA GLY A 35 12.14 16.05 -38.13
C GLY A 35 11.95 14.55 -38.45
N GLN A 36 12.58 14.11 -39.54
CA GLN A 36 12.59 12.79 -40.18
C GLN A 36 12.38 11.58 -39.29
N GLU A 37 11.50 10.68 -39.75
CA GLU A 37 11.29 9.33 -39.19
C GLU A 37 12.53 8.45 -39.36
N PRO A 38 13.02 7.79 -38.31
CA PRO A 38 13.85 6.61 -38.44
C PRO A 38 12.96 5.35 -38.41
N THR A 39 13.23 4.50 -39.39
CA THR A 39 12.64 3.16 -39.60
C THR A 39 12.41 2.39 -38.32
N HIS A 40 11.16 1.97 -38.08
CA HIS A 40 10.76 1.08 -37.00
C HIS A 40 11.46 -0.28 -37.10
N GLN A 41 12.55 -0.43 -36.38
CA GLN A 41 12.94 -1.73 -35.85
C GLN A 41 12.11 -1.97 -34.58
N SER A 42 11.24 -2.98 -34.62
CA SER A 42 10.51 -3.45 -33.44
C SER A 42 11.52 -4.07 -32.46
N TYR A 43 12.03 -3.25 -31.55
CA TYR A 43 12.71 -3.76 -30.38
C TYR A 43 11.64 -4.32 -29.44
N THR A 44 11.52 -5.63 -29.37
CA THR A 44 10.98 -6.27 -28.16
C THR A 44 11.88 -5.86 -27.02
N THR A 45 11.49 -4.83 -26.29
CA THR A 45 12.15 -4.42 -25.07
C THR A 45 11.89 -5.49 -24.01
N THR A 46 12.75 -6.51 -24.00
CA THR A 46 12.94 -7.31 -22.79
C THR A 46 13.46 -6.33 -21.74
N LYS A 47 12.58 -5.93 -20.79
CA LYS A 47 12.99 -5.12 -19.64
C LYS A 47 14.24 -5.76 -19.05
N SER A 48 15.31 -4.99 -18.90
CA SER A 48 16.51 -5.46 -18.21
C SER A 48 16.11 -6.01 -16.84
N PRO A 49 16.56 -7.22 -16.46
CA PRO A 49 16.28 -7.76 -15.13
C PRO A 49 16.78 -6.83 -14.01
N LEU A 50 17.78 -5.99 -14.29
CA LEU A 50 18.34 -5.01 -13.37
C LEU A 50 17.70 -3.63 -13.59
N SER A 51 16.37 -3.55 -13.53
CA SER A 51 15.61 -2.28 -13.54
C SER A 51 15.04 -2.02 -12.16
N PHE A 52 15.11 -0.75 -11.70
CA PHE A 52 14.43 -0.32 -10.47
C PHE A 52 12.92 -0.55 -10.52
N ASP A 53 12.31 -0.55 -11.72
CA ASP A 53 10.90 -0.88 -11.91
C ASP A 53 10.55 -2.30 -11.50
N ASN A 54 11.53 -3.21 -11.52
CA ASN A 54 11.36 -4.62 -11.15
C ASN A 54 11.67 -4.87 -9.65
N LEU A 55 12.14 -3.86 -8.92
CA LEU A 55 12.64 -4.04 -7.55
C LEU A 55 11.59 -4.65 -6.62
N TYR A 56 10.33 -4.26 -6.78
CA TYR A 56 9.20 -4.76 -6.00
C TYR A 56 8.24 -5.64 -6.81
N ASP A 57 8.68 -6.14 -7.97
CA ASP A 57 7.92 -7.15 -8.70
C ASP A 57 8.00 -8.47 -7.94
N THR A 58 6.91 -8.81 -7.25
CA THR A 58 6.81 -10.05 -6.46
C THR A 58 6.73 -11.31 -7.32
N SER A 59 6.60 -11.19 -8.65
CA SER A 59 6.71 -12.32 -9.57
C SER A 59 8.15 -12.74 -9.82
N VAL A 60 9.12 -11.81 -9.63
CA VAL A 60 10.55 -12.08 -9.79
C VAL A 60 11.11 -12.51 -8.45
N LEU A 61 10.93 -13.76 -8.09
CA LEU A 61 11.56 -14.33 -6.91
C LEU A 61 13.04 -14.66 -7.24
N ALA A 62 13.88 -14.59 -6.19
CA ALA A 62 15.24 -15.09 -6.28
C ALA A 62 15.19 -16.60 -6.55
N THR A 63 15.33 -16.97 -7.82
CA THR A 63 15.11 -18.33 -8.34
C THR A 63 16.09 -19.37 -7.81
N THR A 64 17.15 -18.93 -7.15
CA THR A 64 18.19 -19.81 -6.59
C THR A 64 17.87 -20.32 -5.18
N LEU A 65 17.02 -19.61 -4.41
CA LEU A 65 16.59 -20.04 -3.09
C LEU A 65 15.42 -21.02 -3.20
N LYS A 66 15.41 -22.02 -2.33
CA LYS A 66 14.34 -23.04 -2.23
C LYS A 66 13.94 -23.26 -0.78
N GLY A 67 12.75 -23.83 -0.60
CA GLY A 67 12.21 -24.16 0.71
C GLY A 67 11.84 -22.93 1.54
N GLU A 68 11.85 -23.07 2.85
CA GLU A 68 11.37 -22.06 3.79
C GLU A 68 12.10 -20.71 3.66
N ALA A 69 13.39 -20.70 3.35
CA ALA A 69 14.13 -19.46 3.18
C ALA A 69 13.62 -18.64 1.98
N ALA A 70 13.29 -19.30 0.88
CA ALA A 70 12.67 -18.64 -0.27
C ALA A 70 11.29 -18.09 0.06
N ASP A 71 10.49 -18.85 0.78
CA ASP A 71 9.14 -18.44 1.22
C ASP A 71 9.20 -17.23 2.16
N ARG A 72 10.08 -17.24 3.16
CA ARG A 72 10.28 -16.11 4.07
C ARG A 72 10.68 -14.84 3.33
N LEU A 73 11.61 -14.95 2.37
CA LEU A 73 12.00 -13.81 1.53
C LEU A 73 10.83 -13.33 0.67
N ALA A 74 10.04 -14.23 0.10
CA ALA A 74 8.89 -13.88 -0.72
C ALA A 74 7.80 -13.15 0.10
N LEU A 75 7.51 -13.63 1.32
CA LEU A 75 6.58 -12.97 2.23
C LEU A 75 7.08 -11.58 2.64
N ARG A 76 8.36 -11.44 2.97
CA ARG A 76 8.95 -10.13 3.26
C ARG A 76 8.82 -9.17 2.07
N ARG A 77 9.15 -9.61 0.87
CA ARG A 77 9.00 -8.80 -0.36
C ARG A 77 7.56 -8.41 -0.62
N LEU A 78 6.60 -9.31 -0.35
CA LEU A 78 5.18 -9.01 -0.51
C LEU A 78 4.74 -7.87 0.42
N VAL A 79 5.19 -7.90 1.67
CA VAL A 79 4.93 -6.84 2.66
C VAL A 79 5.57 -5.52 2.25
N ASP A 80 6.83 -5.56 1.77
CA ASP A 80 7.53 -4.35 1.32
C ASP A 80 6.91 -3.79 0.02
N ALA A 81 6.45 -4.66 -0.88
CA ALA A 81 5.74 -4.25 -2.10
C ALA A 81 4.42 -3.52 -1.77
N TRP A 82 3.70 -3.92 -0.72
CA TRP A 82 2.51 -3.19 -0.24
C TRP A 82 2.85 -1.74 0.11
N ALA A 83 3.88 -1.50 0.91
CA ALA A 83 4.34 -0.18 1.32
C ALA A 83 4.80 0.65 0.10
N HIS A 84 5.61 0.05 -0.78
CA HIS A 84 6.08 0.69 -2.01
C HIS A 84 4.92 1.14 -2.91
N CYS A 85 3.95 0.26 -3.15
CA CYS A 85 2.78 0.59 -3.98
C CYS A 85 1.94 1.72 -3.37
N ALA A 86 1.77 1.75 -2.05
CA ALA A 86 1.06 2.81 -1.34
C ALA A 86 1.73 4.18 -1.57
N ASP A 87 3.05 4.26 -1.40
CA ASP A 87 3.81 5.50 -1.54
C ASP A 87 3.87 6.00 -2.98
N ARG A 88 3.78 5.10 -3.95
CA ARG A 88 3.78 5.40 -5.39
C ARG A 88 2.38 5.54 -6.00
N ARG A 89 1.31 5.38 -5.19
CA ARG A 89 -0.09 5.46 -5.67
C ARG A 89 -0.43 4.39 -6.73
N LEU A 90 0.20 3.22 -6.62
CA LEU A 90 0.02 2.10 -7.55
C LEU A 90 -1.13 1.20 -7.06
N ALA A 91 -2.35 1.76 -6.94
CA ALA A 91 -3.49 1.09 -6.31
C ALA A 91 -3.87 -0.23 -7.00
N GLU A 92 -3.71 -0.35 -8.31
CA GLU A 92 -3.96 -1.59 -9.04
C GLU A 92 -2.91 -2.65 -8.69
N ALA A 93 -1.61 -2.33 -8.77
CA ALA A 93 -0.54 -3.23 -8.39
C ALA A 93 -0.69 -3.65 -6.91
N GLN A 94 -1.02 -2.70 -6.03
CA GLN A 94 -1.21 -2.95 -4.60
C GLN A 94 -2.40 -3.90 -4.34
N SER A 95 -3.53 -3.73 -5.02
CA SER A 95 -4.67 -4.64 -4.90
C SER A 95 -4.37 -6.05 -5.43
N ASN A 96 -3.50 -6.17 -6.45
CA ASN A 96 -3.07 -7.45 -7.03
C ASN A 96 -2.12 -8.25 -6.12
N LEU A 97 -1.63 -7.66 -5.02
CA LEU A 97 -0.92 -8.39 -3.98
C LEU A 97 -1.84 -9.32 -3.17
N PHE A 98 -3.15 -9.16 -3.26
CA PHE A 98 -4.14 -10.02 -2.62
C PHE A 98 -4.61 -11.13 -3.56
N VAL A 99 -5.15 -12.21 -2.98
CA VAL A 99 -6.00 -13.13 -3.72
C VAL A 99 -7.26 -12.41 -4.25
N PRO A 100 -7.97 -12.90 -5.28
CA PRO A 100 -9.10 -12.18 -5.88
C PRO A 100 -10.18 -11.72 -4.89
N ASN A 101 -10.47 -12.53 -3.88
CA ASN A 101 -11.45 -12.27 -2.81
C ASN A 101 -10.82 -11.87 -1.48
N GLY A 102 -9.56 -11.45 -1.48
CA GLY A 102 -8.81 -11.03 -0.29
C GLY A 102 -9.49 -9.89 0.46
N THR A 103 -9.22 -9.78 1.75
CA THR A 103 -9.93 -8.86 2.64
C THR A 103 -8.96 -8.01 3.46
N ILE A 104 -9.29 -6.74 3.62
CA ILE A 104 -8.65 -5.84 4.59
C ILE A 104 -9.66 -5.54 5.68
N PHE A 105 -9.24 -5.72 6.92
CA PHE A 105 -9.96 -5.31 8.13
C PHE A 105 -9.20 -4.17 8.79
N ASN A 106 -9.86 -3.05 9.02
CA ASN A 106 -9.25 -1.91 9.70
C ASN A 106 -9.73 -1.85 11.15
N TYR A 107 -8.79 -1.71 12.08
CA TYR A 107 -9.04 -1.67 13.51
C TYR A 107 -8.45 -0.42 14.14
N GLU A 108 -9.17 0.10 15.13
CA GLU A 108 -8.63 0.98 16.16
C GLU A 108 -8.54 0.18 17.46
N GLY A 109 -7.32 -0.13 17.91
CA GLY A 109 -7.05 -0.96 19.08
C GLY A 109 -7.01 -2.46 18.78
N ASP A 110 -7.00 -3.28 19.82
CA ASP A 110 -6.75 -4.71 19.77
C ASP A 110 -7.83 -5.47 18.98
N PRO A 111 -7.50 -6.16 17.87
CA PRO A 111 -8.44 -6.92 17.07
C PRO A 111 -9.03 -8.14 17.77
N ASN A 112 -8.48 -8.55 18.92
CA ASN A 112 -9.04 -9.65 19.71
C ASN A 112 -10.22 -9.20 20.58
N THR A 113 -10.34 -7.90 20.86
CA THR A 113 -11.36 -7.33 21.73
C THR A 113 -12.30 -6.36 21.03
N HIS A 114 -11.97 -5.94 19.81
CA HIS A 114 -12.74 -4.96 19.04
C HIS A 114 -13.18 -5.57 17.70
N GLN A 115 -14.35 -5.15 17.22
CA GLN A 115 -14.75 -5.40 15.84
C GLN A 115 -14.03 -4.43 14.90
N PRO A 116 -13.77 -4.81 13.64
CA PRO A 116 -13.21 -3.89 12.67
C PRO A 116 -14.19 -2.74 12.43
N HIS A 117 -13.69 -1.50 12.40
CA HIS A 117 -14.53 -0.35 12.04
C HIS A 117 -14.82 -0.31 10.54
N SER A 118 -14.02 -0.98 9.71
CA SER A 118 -14.32 -1.19 8.29
C SER A 118 -13.74 -2.50 7.76
N THR A 119 -14.44 -3.06 6.77
CA THR A 119 -14.05 -4.28 6.07
C THR A 119 -14.13 -4.04 4.56
N ILE A 120 -13.03 -4.31 3.86
CA ILE A 120 -12.90 -4.09 2.42
C ILE A 120 -12.60 -5.43 1.78
N LYS A 121 -13.51 -5.97 0.95
CA LYS A 121 -13.41 -7.30 0.38
C LYS A 121 -13.29 -7.29 -1.14
N GLY A 122 -12.30 -8.02 -1.64
CA GLY A 122 -12.00 -8.22 -3.05
C GLY A 122 -11.13 -7.11 -3.66
N ARG A 123 -10.33 -7.48 -4.67
CA ARG A 123 -9.35 -6.58 -5.30
C ARG A 123 -9.95 -5.26 -5.79
N ALA A 124 -11.14 -5.30 -6.38
CA ALA A 124 -11.79 -4.09 -6.90
C ALA A 124 -12.13 -3.10 -5.79
N ALA A 125 -12.68 -3.57 -4.66
CA ALA A 125 -12.97 -2.74 -3.50
C ALA A 125 -11.70 -2.23 -2.84
N ILE A 126 -10.66 -3.08 -2.71
CA ILE A 126 -9.34 -2.69 -2.19
C ILE A 126 -8.74 -1.58 -3.05
N ARG A 127 -8.71 -1.72 -4.38
CA ARG A 127 -8.23 -0.69 -5.30
C ARG A 127 -8.97 0.63 -5.12
N SER A 128 -10.30 0.59 -5.01
CA SER A 128 -11.12 1.80 -4.79
C SER A 128 -10.80 2.47 -3.45
N ALA A 129 -10.66 1.69 -2.38
CA ALA A 129 -10.33 2.23 -1.06
C ALA A 129 -8.93 2.87 -1.01
N LEU A 130 -7.97 2.32 -1.74
CA LEU A 130 -6.61 2.86 -1.82
C LEU A 130 -6.54 4.24 -2.52
N ALA A 131 -7.58 4.65 -3.24
CA ALA A 131 -7.66 5.98 -3.84
C ALA A 131 -7.59 7.12 -2.81
N VAL A 132 -7.90 6.84 -1.54
CA VAL A 132 -7.74 7.80 -0.44
C VAL A 132 -6.30 8.30 -0.32
N LEU A 133 -5.32 7.50 -0.68
CA LEU A 133 -3.92 7.91 -0.63
C LEU A 133 -3.61 9.09 -1.57
N ASN A 134 -4.43 9.34 -2.59
CA ASN A 134 -4.29 10.48 -3.50
C ASN A 134 -4.62 11.82 -2.82
N THR A 135 -5.24 11.82 -1.65
CA THR A 135 -5.52 13.05 -0.88
C THR A 135 -4.28 13.58 -0.16
N PHE A 136 -3.24 12.77 -0.04
CA PHE A 136 -1.97 13.17 0.57
C PHE A 136 -0.96 13.61 -0.50
N THR A 137 -0.23 14.69 -0.22
CA THR A 137 0.86 15.17 -1.08
C THR A 137 2.04 14.20 -1.09
N VAL A 138 2.34 13.62 0.07
CA VAL A 138 3.40 12.60 0.25
C VAL A 138 2.94 11.59 1.28
N THR A 139 3.28 10.32 1.07
CA THR A 139 3.23 9.29 2.10
C THR A 139 4.55 8.54 2.13
N LEU A 140 4.94 8.08 3.30
CA LEU A 140 6.12 7.26 3.52
C LEU A 140 5.77 6.14 4.49
N HIS A 141 5.83 4.90 4.01
CA HIS A 141 5.64 3.70 4.82
C HIS A 141 7.00 3.08 5.11
N MET A 142 7.33 2.93 6.38
CA MET A 142 8.56 2.27 6.83
C MET A 142 8.20 0.99 7.59
N ASN A 143 8.33 -0.16 6.90
CA ASN A 143 8.19 -1.46 7.54
C ASN A 143 9.39 -1.73 8.45
N GLY A 144 9.11 -2.05 9.70
CA GLY A 144 10.09 -2.47 10.69
C GLY A 144 10.19 -3.99 10.79
N GLN A 145 10.03 -4.50 12.02
CA GLN A 145 10.03 -5.94 12.30
C GLN A 145 8.93 -6.62 11.49
N SER A 146 9.27 -7.76 10.91
CA SER A 146 8.34 -8.59 10.18
C SER A 146 8.77 -10.04 10.28
N ASP A 147 7.87 -10.91 10.70
CA ASP A 147 8.09 -12.35 10.77
C ASP A 147 6.82 -13.11 10.38
N ALA A 148 6.99 -14.36 9.99
CA ALA A 148 5.90 -15.22 9.57
C ALA A 148 6.10 -16.68 10.01
N ILE A 149 5.00 -17.35 10.30
CA ILE A 149 4.92 -18.81 10.49
C ILE A 149 4.34 -19.42 9.21
N ILE A 150 5.05 -20.39 8.64
CA ILE A 150 4.71 -21.00 7.36
C ILE A 150 4.27 -22.45 7.59
N ALA A 151 3.13 -22.84 7.02
CA ALA A 151 2.58 -24.20 7.05
C ALA A 151 2.07 -24.58 5.65
N GLY A 152 2.93 -25.21 4.84
CA GLY A 152 2.62 -25.58 3.46
C GLY A 152 2.34 -24.35 2.59
N ASP A 153 1.13 -24.26 2.04
CA ASP A 153 0.69 -23.14 1.19
C ASP A 153 -0.01 -22.02 1.96
N HIS A 154 0.06 -22.05 3.29
CA HIS A 154 -0.50 -21.06 4.19
C HIS A 154 0.59 -20.45 5.05
N ALA A 155 0.46 -19.16 5.36
CA ALA A 155 1.28 -18.52 6.37
C ALA A 155 0.47 -17.45 7.11
N ILE A 156 0.91 -17.15 8.33
CA ILE A 156 0.47 -15.98 9.08
C ILE A 156 1.68 -15.16 9.44
N GLY A 157 1.53 -13.84 9.56
CA GLY A 157 2.65 -12.98 9.92
C GLY A 157 2.22 -11.69 10.56
N GLU A 158 3.18 -11.04 11.22
CA GLU A 158 3.04 -9.73 11.80
C GLU A 158 4.10 -8.80 11.21
N THR A 159 3.71 -7.55 10.93
CA THR A 159 4.62 -6.52 10.47
C THR A 159 4.32 -5.20 11.17
N TYR A 160 5.37 -4.56 11.71
CA TYR A 160 5.31 -3.21 12.25
C TYR A 160 5.55 -2.21 11.13
N CYS A 161 4.80 -1.11 11.14
CA CYS A 161 4.96 -0.06 10.15
C CYS A 161 4.78 1.32 10.79
N VAL A 162 5.68 2.26 10.47
CA VAL A 162 5.46 3.68 10.74
C VAL A 162 5.12 4.35 9.43
N VAL A 163 4.02 5.11 9.43
CA VAL A 163 3.55 5.82 8.24
C VAL A 163 3.56 7.31 8.51
N HIS A 164 4.18 8.08 7.62
CA HIS A 164 4.03 9.53 7.58
C HIS A 164 3.16 9.93 6.39
N GLN A 165 2.13 10.73 6.66
CA GLN A 165 1.20 11.23 5.64
C GLN A 165 1.20 12.75 5.68
N PHE A 166 1.50 13.40 4.56
CA PHE A 166 1.53 14.84 4.45
C PHE A 166 0.33 15.32 3.63
N SER A 167 -0.33 16.36 4.11
CA SER A 167 -1.44 17.01 3.44
C SER A 167 -1.33 18.53 3.55
N GLU A 168 -1.96 19.24 2.62
CA GLU A 168 -2.12 20.69 2.67
C GLU A 168 -3.53 21.02 3.11
N GLN A 169 -3.68 21.79 4.19
CA GLN A 169 -4.97 22.25 4.70
C GLN A 169 -4.87 23.74 5.04
N ASN A 170 -5.68 24.58 4.41
CA ASN A 170 -5.72 26.02 4.63
C ASN A 170 -4.35 26.71 4.49
N GLY A 171 -3.54 26.30 3.50
CA GLY A 171 -2.21 26.81 3.28
C GLY A 171 -1.15 26.34 4.30
N GLN A 172 -1.50 25.39 5.17
CA GLN A 172 -0.58 24.80 6.12
C GLN A 172 -0.32 23.34 5.76
N ARG A 173 0.93 22.96 5.75
CA ARG A 173 1.35 21.57 5.61
C ARG A 173 1.19 20.85 6.95
N LYS A 174 0.46 19.76 6.95
CA LYS A 174 0.29 18.87 8.11
C LYS A 174 1.00 17.54 7.85
N CYS A 175 1.62 17.02 8.90
CA CYS A 175 2.14 15.66 8.95
C CYS A 175 1.33 14.87 9.97
N GLN A 176 0.74 13.78 9.54
CA GLN A 176 0.18 12.75 10.41
C GLN A 176 1.14 11.57 10.42
N THR A 177 1.46 11.08 11.61
CA THR A 177 2.27 9.88 11.82
C THR A 177 1.39 8.80 12.43
N LEU A 178 1.44 7.60 11.87
CA LEU A 178 0.70 6.44 12.36
C LEU A 178 1.69 5.34 12.75
N GLY A 179 1.50 4.77 13.93
CA GLY A 179 2.09 3.48 14.30
C GLY A 179 1.09 2.38 13.99
N ILE A 180 1.47 1.48 13.08
CA ILE A 180 0.58 0.44 12.56
C ILE A 180 1.20 -0.92 12.80
N ARG A 181 0.36 -1.90 13.17
CA ARG A 181 0.67 -3.31 13.04
C ARG A 181 -0.24 -3.95 12.01
N TYR A 182 0.35 -4.73 11.13
CA TYR A 182 -0.34 -5.60 10.20
C TYR A 182 -0.29 -7.02 10.73
N TYR A 183 -1.45 -7.67 10.85
CA TYR A 183 -1.57 -9.10 11.05
C TYR A 183 -2.11 -9.70 9.76
N ASP A 184 -1.30 -10.49 9.10
CA ASP A 184 -1.56 -10.99 7.77
C ASP A 184 -1.79 -12.50 7.76
N THR A 185 -2.75 -12.93 6.94
CA THR A 185 -2.86 -14.31 6.48
C THR A 185 -2.47 -14.36 5.02
N PHE A 186 -1.60 -15.29 4.68
CA PHE A 186 -1.08 -15.46 3.32
C PHE A 186 -1.50 -16.80 2.74
N LEU A 187 -1.69 -16.82 1.42
CA LEU A 187 -1.90 -18.02 0.62
C LEU A 187 -0.90 -18.10 -0.53
N ARG A 188 -0.34 -19.29 -0.76
CA ARG A 188 0.45 -19.57 -1.94
C ARG A 188 -0.44 -20.15 -3.03
N GLN A 189 -0.44 -19.53 -4.21
CA GLN A 189 -1.11 -20.00 -5.42
C GLN A 189 -0.12 -19.97 -6.57
N GLU A 190 -0.01 -21.04 -7.34
CA GLU A 190 0.90 -21.13 -8.49
C GLU A 190 2.34 -20.69 -8.16
N SER A 191 2.86 -21.14 -7.02
CA SER A 191 4.20 -20.80 -6.51
C SER A 191 4.41 -19.33 -6.11
N ARG A 192 3.35 -18.53 -5.98
CA ARG A 192 3.38 -17.14 -5.50
C ARG A 192 2.61 -16.98 -4.22
N TRP A 193 3.14 -16.15 -3.33
CA TRP A 193 2.46 -15.74 -2.12
C TRP A 193 1.60 -14.50 -2.38
N TYR A 194 0.42 -14.49 -1.76
CA TYR A 194 -0.55 -13.39 -1.78
C TYR A 194 -1.09 -13.15 -0.38
N PHE A 195 -1.52 -11.93 -0.10
CA PHE A 195 -2.38 -11.68 1.05
C PHE A 195 -3.75 -12.34 0.82
N ALA A 196 -4.20 -13.15 1.78
CA ALA A 196 -5.59 -13.60 1.87
C ALA A 196 -6.39 -12.61 2.71
N GLU A 197 -5.84 -12.25 3.88
CA GLU A 197 -6.41 -11.26 4.77
C GLU A 197 -5.31 -10.37 5.34
N ARG A 198 -5.64 -9.11 5.56
CA ARG A 198 -4.81 -8.15 6.28
C ARG A 198 -5.64 -7.45 7.33
N LYS A 199 -5.26 -7.57 8.61
CA LYS A 199 -5.76 -6.72 9.67
C LYS A 199 -4.80 -5.56 9.84
N LEU A 200 -5.27 -4.35 9.52
CA LEU A 200 -4.55 -3.11 9.75
C LEU A 200 -4.99 -2.55 11.09
N VAL A 201 -4.08 -2.51 12.04
CA VAL A 201 -4.32 -2.02 13.41
C VAL A 201 -3.54 -0.73 13.61
N ILE A 202 -4.26 0.37 13.84
CA ILE A 202 -3.63 1.64 14.24
C ILE A 202 -3.47 1.62 15.75
N ASP A 203 -2.23 1.46 16.21
CA ASP A 203 -1.90 1.46 17.65
C ASP A 203 -1.92 2.87 18.23
N TRP A 204 -1.39 3.82 17.46
CA TRP A 204 -1.33 5.23 17.84
C TRP A 204 -1.23 6.14 16.63
N SER A 205 -1.60 7.39 16.80
CA SER A 205 -1.43 8.42 15.81
C SER A 205 -0.99 9.73 16.46
N ASP A 206 -0.19 10.50 15.73
CA ASP A 206 0.20 11.86 16.07
C ASP A 206 0.03 12.78 14.86
N SER A 207 -0.32 14.03 15.11
CA SER A 207 -0.52 15.02 14.05
C SER A 207 0.11 16.34 14.43
N ARG A 208 0.86 16.93 13.50
CA ARG A 208 1.53 18.21 13.71
C ARG A 208 1.56 19.07 12.46
N ILE A 209 1.70 20.37 12.63
CA ILE A 209 2.08 21.27 11.53
C ILE A 209 3.52 20.92 11.14
N SER A 210 3.75 20.72 9.83
CA SER A 210 5.06 20.48 9.27
C SER A 210 5.54 21.75 8.59
N VAL A 211 6.73 22.21 8.94
CA VAL A 211 7.44 23.24 8.18
C VAL A 211 8.30 22.57 7.11
N PRO A 212 8.48 23.19 5.94
CA PRO A 212 9.34 22.68 4.86
C PRO A 212 10.77 22.48 5.32
#